data_8c45bee7f3b659e9531c8022a598b2af
#
_entry.id   8c45bee7f3b659e9531c8022a598b2af
#
_cell.length_a   1.000
_cell.length_b   1.000
_cell.length_c   1.000
_cell.angle_alpha   90.00
_cell.angle_beta   90.00
_cell.angle_gamma   90.00
#
_symmetry.space_group_name_H-M   'P 1'
#
loop_
_entity.id
_entity.type
_entity.pdbx_description
1 polymer ?
#
loop_
_entity_poly.entity_id
_entity_poly.type
_entity_poly.pdbx_seq_one_letter_code
_entity_poly.pdbx_strand_id
1 'polypeptide(L)'
;ESPNATAAATAAERGEINYHDCFVEPLWNTTEYLWAMGDQTGIEHLQRYGGARLKLPYSTDGFCINIVPTFECVEMYYTHNGLPWDRDPETMHIDPYAYNAEKETVNLHVYKEPRFYASVGYDRGKYAINGEEFILKCRAGEMQGSVLDASKEYQSCTGYILKKWIHRQSAFNYDTKSWTYRKYAYPYIRLAELYLSYAEADFEYNGSLSDASLNYLNLVRRRSGLPDFKDSWALAGGIPTGDELRKVLHRERSIELLMEGMRYHDLRRWKEAGEAMSRRPKAWNLDGRTAADFYRVSTMKESGVRTFESPKTYWMAIPLSEININYNLVQIPGY
;
A
#
# COMPACT_ATOMS: atom_id res chain seq x y z
N GLU A 1 6.84 19.54 6.60
CA GLU A 1 7.83 18.70 5.90
C GLU A 1 8.67 17.93 6.92
N SER A 2 9.04 16.68 6.58
CA SER A 2 9.97 15.91 7.40
C SER A 2 11.35 16.56 7.41
N PRO A 3 12.04 16.64 8.57
CA PRO A 3 13.44 17.07 8.62
C PRO A 3 14.35 16.25 7.69
N ASN A 4 14.03 14.96 7.49
CA ASN A 4 14.79 14.10 6.59
C ASN A 4 14.61 14.44 5.11
N ALA A 5 13.55 15.18 4.75
CA ALA A 5 13.26 15.58 3.37
C ALA A 5 14.02 16.83 2.92
N THR A 6 14.68 17.56 3.83
CA THR A 6 15.37 18.82 3.52
C THR A 6 16.54 18.65 2.56
N ALA A 7 17.18 17.48 2.56
CA ALA A 7 18.31 17.14 1.67
C ALA A 7 17.87 16.51 0.34
N ALA A 8 16.58 16.29 0.11
CA ALA A 8 16.09 15.67 -1.11
C ALA A 8 16.32 16.55 -2.34
N ALA A 9 16.89 15.98 -3.40
CA ALA A 9 17.26 16.71 -4.61
C ALA A 9 16.05 17.09 -5.48
N THR A 10 14.98 16.28 -5.43
CA THR A 10 13.78 16.46 -6.26
C THR A 10 12.51 16.55 -5.43
N ALA A 11 11.45 17.12 -6.01
CA ALA A 11 10.12 17.15 -5.39
C ALA A 11 9.56 15.73 -5.16
N ALA A 12 9.86 14.79 -6.05
CA ALA A 12 9.44 13.40 -5.93
C ALA A 12 10.13 12.71 -4.74
N GLU A 13 11.44 12.83 -4.60
CA GLU A 13 12.19 12.30 -3.44
C GLU A 13 11.71 12.93 -2.13
N ARG A 14 11.48 14.23 -2.13
CA ARG A 14 10.92 14.94 -0.97
C ARG A 14 9.53 14.40 -0.60
N GLY A 15 8.68 14.18 -1.60
CA GLY A 15 7.35 13.62 -1.44
C GLY A 15 7.37 12.17 -0.91
N GLU A 16 8.29 11.33 -1.40
CA GLU A 16 8.50 9.97 -0.88
C GLU A 16 8.87 10.00 0.60
N ILE A 17 9.85 10.82 0.98
CA ILE A 17 10.31 10.93 2.37
C ILE A 17 9.21 11.50 3.27
N ASN A 18 8.54 12.58 2.86
CA ASN A 18 7.45 13.18 3.63
C ASN A 18 6.30 12.19 3.88
N TYR A 19 5.94 11.41 2.85
CA TYR A 19 4.89 10.42 3.01
C TYR A 19 5.31 9.29 3.94
N HIS A 20 6.49 8.71 3.77
CA HIS A 20 6.99 7.63 4.62
C HIS A 20 7.13 8.08 6.08
N ASP A 21 7.76 9.23 6.31
CA ASP A 21 8.06 9.72 7.65
C ASP A 21 6.81 10.17 8.41
N CYS A 22 5.72 10.50 7.71
CA CYS A 22 4.42 10.71 8.35
C CYS A 22 3.98 9.52 9.21
N PHE A 23 4.41 8.30 8.89
CA PHE A 23 3.99 7.07 9.57
C PHE A 23 5.01 6.52 10.56
N VAL A 24 6.29 6.80 10.36
CA VAL A 24 7.35 6.13 11.16
C VAL A 24 8.16 7.08 12.03
N GLU A 25 8.02 8.38 11.86
CA GLU A 25 8.68 9.36 12.71
C GLU A 25 7.86 9.64 13.98
N PRO A 26 8.49 10.14 15.04
CA PRO A 26 7.81 10.48 16.29
C PRO A 26 6.63 11.45 16.07
N LEU A 27 5.58 11.30 16.88
CA LEU A 27 4.32 12.05 16.77
C LEU A 27 4.50 13.58 16.71
N TRP A 28 5.49 14.14 17.40
CA TRP A 28 5.76 15.58 17.37
C TRP A 28 6.33 16.11 16.05
N ASN A 29 6.74 15.21 15.14
CA ASN A 29 7.21 15.58 13.80
C ASN A 29 6.09 15.63 12.77
N THR A 30 4.86 15.23 13.12
CA THR A 30 3.72 15.29 12.22
C THR A 30 2.55 16.07 12.81
N THR A 31 1.92 16.91 11.99
CA THR A 31 0.69 17.66 12.33
C THR A 31 -0.53 17.01 11.70
N GLU A 32 -0.37 15.86 11.05
CA GLU A 32 -1.45 15.20 10.31
C GLU A 32 -2.35 14.32 11.19
N TYR A 33 -1.86 13.88 12.36
CA TYR A 33 -2.59 12.97 13.24
C TYR A 33 -3.60 13.72 14.11
N LEU A 34 -4.85 13.24 14.10
CA LEU A 34 -5.91 13.70 15.01
C LEU A 34 -6.04 12.76 16.20
N TRP A 35 -5.90 11.47 15.96
CA TRP A 35 -5.89 10.46 17.01
C TRP A 35 -4.93 9.34 16.64
N ALA A 36 -4.04 9.04 17.56
CA ALA A 36 -3.03 8.00 17.38
C ALA A 36 -2.75 7.26 18.69
N MET A 37 -2.29 6.04 18.58
CA MET A 37 -1.88 5.21 19.73
C MET A 37 -0.37 5.16 19.83
N GLY A 38 0.18 5.48 21.00
CA GLY A 38 1.61 5.71 21.22
C GLY A 38 2.43 4.50 21.67
N ASP A 39 1.84 3.41 22.17
CA ASP A 39 2.61 2.25 22.62
C ASP A 39 2.15 0.94 21.99
N GLN A 40 3.13 0.14 21.50
CA GLN A 40 2.70 -0.89 20.59
C GLN A 40 3.61 -2.11 20.40
N THR A 41 3.28 -3.18 21.03
CA THR A 41 3.71 -4.52 20.62
C THR A 41 3.31 -4.84 19.17
N GLY A 42 2.14 -4.36 18.72
CA GLY A 42 1.66 -4.52 17.35
C GLY A 42 2.56 -3.87 16.31
N ILE A 43 3.16 -2.71 16.60
CA ILE A 43 4.11 -2.03 15.70
C ILE A 43 5.42 -2.81 15.56
N GLU A 44 5.90 -3.39 16.63
CA GLU A 44 7.09 -4.26 16.59
C GLU A 44 6.83 -5.47 15.70
N HIS A 45 5.67 -6.11 15.85
CA HIS A 45 5.26 -7.23 14.98
C HIS A 45 5.10 -6.79 13.53
N LEU A 46 4.49 -5.63 13.27
CA LEU A 46 4.31 -5.09 11.92
C LEU A 46 5.66 -4.88 11.23
N GLN A 47 6.64 -4.30 11.93
CA GLN A 47 7.98 -4.10 11.41
C GLN A 47 8.72 -5.44 11.20
N ARG A 48 8.62 -6.37 12.15
CA ARG A 48 9.24 -7.69 12.03
C ARG A 48 8.69 -8.47 10.84
N TYR A 49 7.38 -8.58 10.74
CA TYR A 49 6.72 -9.40 9.71
C TYR A 49 6.56 -8.70 8.36
N GLY A 50 6.68 -7.38 8.30
CA GLY A 50 6.65 -6.61 7.06
C GLY A 50 8.02 -6.31 6.46
N GLY A 51 9.07 -6.29 7.29
CA GLY A 51 10.42 -5.89 6.89
C GLY A 51 11.13 -6.91 6.00
N ALA A 52 12.05 -6.40 5.17
CA ALA A 52 12.83 -7.20 4.25
C ALA A 52 13.84 -8.09 4.99
N ARG A 53 13.93 -9.35 4.58
CA ARG A 53 14.92 -10.29 5.09
C ARG A 53 16.36 -9.86 4.77
N LEU A 54 17.28 -10.00 5.72
CA LEU A 54 18.66 -9.54 5.61
C LEU A 54 19.72 -10.66 5.66
N LYS A 55 19.31 -11.91 5.92
CA LYS A 55 20.25 -13.03 6.07
C LYS A 55 19.74 -14.31 5.41
N LEU A 56 20.68 -15.03 4.78
CA LEU A 56 20.54 -16.42 4.32
C LEU A 56 21.61 -17.29 5.02
N PRO A 57 21.39 -18.59 5.27
CA PRO A 57 20.12 -19.29 5.08
C PRO A 57 19.03 -18.69 5.98
N TYR A 58 17.78 -18.99 5.62
CA TYR A 58 16.62 -18.49 6.29
C TYR A 58 16.68 -18.64 7.83
N SER A 59 16.30 -17.59 8.55
CA SER A 59 16.18 -17.57 10.01
C SER A 59 14.84 -16.95 10.42
N THR A 60 14.12 -17.61 11.31
CA THR A 60 12.89 -17.11 11.93
C THR A 60 13.14 -15.95 12.91
N ASP A 61 14.39 -15.71 13.27
CA ASP A 61 14.76 -14.76 14.31
C ASP A 61 14.72 -13.30 13.84
N GLY A 62 14.92 -13.05 12.54
CA GLY A 62 15.01 -11.71 11.96
C GLY A 62 13.72 -11.19 11.30
N PHE A 63 13.89 -10.26 10.37
CA PHE A 63 12.80 -9.74 9.55
C PHE A 63 12.24 -10.82 8.63
N CYS A 64 10.91 -10.84 8.53
CA CYS A 64 10.15 -11.83 7.79
C CYS A 64 9.21 -11.13 6.80
N ILE A 65 9.16 -11.55 5.55
CA ILE A 65 8.35 -10.92 4.50
C ILE A 65 6.93 -11.54 4.47
N ASN A 66 6.18 -11.47 5.57
CA ASN A 66 4.85 -12.09 5.68
C ASN A 66 3.70 -11.12 5.43
N ILE A 67 3.90 -9.83 5.74
CA ILE A 67 2.92 -8.79 5.47
C ILE A 67 3.39 -8.03 4.24
N VAL A 68 2.66 -8.19 3.15
CA VAL A 68 3.06 -7.65 1.84
C VAL A 68 1.89 -6.96 1.13
N PRO A 69 2.16 -5.96 0.29
CA PRO A 69 1.16 -5.37 -0.58
C PRO A 69 0.63 -6.39 -1.59
N THR A 70 -0.66 -6.32 -1.91
CA THR A 70 -1.22 -7.11 -3.00
C THR A 70 -0.82 -6.51 -4.35
N PHE A 71 -0.88 -7.33 -5.38
CA PHE A 71 -0.55 -6.90 -6.74
C PHE A 71 -1.51 -5.80 -7.23
N GLU A 72 -2.78 -5.95 -6.91
CA GLU A 72 -3.82 -4.98 -7.24
C GLU A 72 -3.58 -3.62 -6.57
N CYS A 73 -3.04 -3.60 -5.35
CA CYS A 73 -2.62 -2.35 -4.69
C CYS A 73 -1.53 -1.64 -5.49
N VAL A 74 -0.57 -2.38 -6.03
CA VAL A 74 0.52 -1.82 -6.84
C VAL A 74 -0.01 -1.25 -8.16
N GLU A 75 -0.94 -1.96 -8.81
CA GLU A 75 -1.59 -1.49 -10.04
C GLU A 75 -2.40 -0.20 -9.83
N MET A 76 -2.96 0.01 -8.62
CA MET A 76 -3.74 1.20 -8.31
C MET A 76 -2.92 2.50 -8.25
N TYR A 77 -1.64 2.46 -7.87
CA TYR A 77 -0.84 3.67 -7.80
C TYR A 77 -0.80 4.41 -9.12
N TYR A 78 -0.88 5.73 -9.05
CA TYR A 78 -0.76 6.62 -10.19
C TYR A 78 0.66 6.60 -10.78
N THR A 79 0.79 7.20 -11.95
CA THR A 79 2.07 7.61 -12.49
C THR A 79 2.60 8.83 -11.73
N HIS A 80 3.85 9.21 -11.97
CA HIS A 80 4.43 10.44 -11.40
C HIS A 80 3.68 11.72 -11.83
N ASN A 81 2.93 11.68 -12.94
CA ASN A 81 2.03 12.75 -13.36
C ASN A 81 0.69 12.78 -12.58
N GLY A 82 0.49 11.83 -11.64
CA GLY A 82 -0.71 11.74 -10.81
C GLY A 82 -1.95 11.25 -11.55
N LEU A 83 -1.77 10.46 -12.61
CA LEU A 83 -2.82 9.87 -13.45
C LEU A 83 -2.80 8.34 -13.41
N PRO A 84 -3.93 7.69 -13.69
CA PRO A 84 -3.94 6.26 -14.00
C PRO A 84 -3.04 5.94 -15.21
N TRP A 85 -2.44 4.75 -15.21
CA TRP A 85 -1.52 4.31 -16.26
C TRP A 85 -2.07 4.47 -17.69
N ASP A 86 -3.34 4.12 -17.86
CA ASP A 86 -4.07 4.12 -19.12
C ASP A 86 -4.64 5.51 -19.51
N ARG A 87 -4.45 6.51 -18.68
CA ARG A 87 -4.88 7.89 -18.88
C ARG A 87 -3.73 8.88 -19.01
N ASP A 88 -2.53 8.47 -18.62
CA ASP A 88 -1.35 9.31 -18.71
C ASP A 88 -0.77 9.24 -20.14
N PRO A 89 -0.66 10.37 -20.87
CA PRO A 89 -0.09 10.38 -22.22
C PRO A 89 1.31 9.78 -22.32
N GLU A 90 2.08 9.83 -21.24
CA GLU A 90 3.44 9.27 -21.22
C GLU A 90 3.43 7.74 -21.16
N THR A 91 2.47 7.12 -20.46
CA THR A 91 2.50 5.67 -20.18
C THR A 91 1.42 4.87 -20.89
N MET A 92 0.35 5.49 -21.38
CA MET A 92 -0.81 4.81 -21.97
C MET A 92 -0.48 3.89 -23.15
N HIS A 93 0.64 4.12 -23.82
CA HIS A 93 1.13 3.34 -24.95
C HIS A 93 2.25 2.35 -24.57
N ILE A 94 2.65 2.31 -23.30
CA ILE A 94 3.73 1.47 -22.78
C ILE A 94 3.11 0.26 -22.07
N ASP A 95 3.57 -0.95 -22.39
CA ASP A 95 3.21 -2.14 -21.62
C ASP A 95 3.81 -2.02 -20.21
N PRO A 96 2.99 -1.96 -19.14
CA PRO A 96 3.47 -1.85 -17.76
C PRO A 96 4.31 -3.05 -17.33
N TYR A 97 4.09 -4.20 -17.90
CA TYR A 97 4.79 -5.45 -17.54
C TYR A 97 6.03 -5.73 -18.38
N ALA A 98 6.27 -4.94 -19.42
CA ALA A 98 7.50 -5.08 -20.21
C ALA A 98 8.72 -4.74 -19.34
N TYR A 99 9.77 -5.56 -19.51
CA TYR A 99 11.03 -5.41 -18.80
C TYR A 99 11.78 -4.15 -19.24
N ASN A 100 12.15 -3.32 -18.30
CA ASN A 100 13.00 -2.14 -18.48
C ASN A 100 14.44 -2.50 -18.16
N ALA A 101 15.26 -2.64 -19.17
CA ALA A 101 16.64 -3.10 -19.02
C ALA A 101 17.53 -2.08 -18.29
N GLU A 102 17.26 -0.78 -18.41
CA GLU A 102 18.02 0.28 -17.74
C GLU A 102 17.82 0.23 -16.21
N LYS A 103 16.62 -0.06 -15.77
CA LYS A 103 16.24 -0.12 -14.35
C LYS A 103 16.22 -1.54 -13.81
N GLU A 104 16.51 -2.56 -14.63
CA GLU A 104 16.49 -3.99 -14.29
C GLU A 104 15.17 -4.49 -13.68
N THR A 105 14.07 -3.79 -13.93
CA THR A 105 12.72 -4.07 -13.43
C THR A 105 11.70 -3.90 -14.55
N VAL A 106 10.39 -3.92 -14.24
CA VAL A 106 9.33 -3.66 -15.23
C VAL A 106 8.94 -2.17 -15.26
N ASN A 107 8.40 -1.73 -16.40
CA ASN A 107 7.95 -0.33 -16.56
C ASN A 107 6.98 0.09 -15.45
N LEU A 108 6.11 -0.82 -14.99
CA LEU A 108 5.16 -0.57 -13.89
C LEU A 108 5.83 0.03 -12.64
N HIS A 109 7.09 -0.31 -12.37
CA HIS A 109 7.83 0.17 -11.20
C HIS A 109 8.59 1.49 -11.46
N VAL A 110 8.79 1.87 -12.73
CA VAL A 110 9.63 3.02 -13.10
C VAL A 110 8.84 4.32 -13.12
N TYR A 111 7.58 4.28 -13.55
CA TYR A 111 6.75 5.47 -13.79
C TYR A 111 5.78 5.79 -12.65
N LYS A 112 5.99 5.24 -11.47
CA LYS A 112 5.06 5.41 -10.33
C LYS A 112 5.26 6.73 -9.57
N GLU A 113 4.22 7.11 -8.86
CA GLU A 113 4.19 8.25 -7.96
C GLU A 113 5.01 8.02 -6.67
N PRO A 114 5.42 9.09 -5.94
CA PRO A 114 6.26 8.96 -4.74
C PRO A 114 5.68 8.09 -3.63
N ARG A 115 4.34 8.05 -3.45
CA ARG A 115 3.70 7.20 -2.43
C ARG A 115 3.92 5.71 -2.69
N PHE A 116 4.08 5.30 -3.96
CA PHE A 116 4.46 3.93 -4.30
C PHE A 116 5.83 3.59 -3.75
N TYR A 117 6.83 4.42 -4.04
CA TYR A 117 8.21 4.19 -3.59
C TYR A 117 8.35 4.26 -2.07
N ALA A 118 7.51 5.05 -1.40
CA ALA A 118 7.43 5.14 0.05
C ALA A 118 6.79 3.92 0.73
N SER A 119 5.88 3.23 0.02
CA SER A 119 5.04 2.18 0.61
C SER A 119 5.42 0.76 0.21
N VAL A 120 6.00 0.59 -0.98
CA VAL A 120 6.18 -0.71 -1.64
C VAL A 120 7.64 -0.96 -1.98
N GLY A 121 8.19 -2.05 -1.50
CA GLY A 121 9.44 -2.62 -1.96
C GLY A 121 9.19 -3.57 -3.13
N TYR A 122 10.00 -3.48 -4.17
CA TYR A 122 9.91 -4.28 -5.39
C TYR A 122 11.29 -4.74 -5.85
N ASP A 123 11.36 -5.76 -6.68
CA ASP A 123 12.63 -6.28 -7.19
C ASP A 123 13.43 -5.19 -7.91
N ARG A 124 14.68 -4.99 -7.50
CA ARG A 124 15.62 -3.92 -7.91
C ARG A 124 15.27 -2.52 -7.39
N GLY A 125 14.26 -2.39 -6.51
CA GLY A 125 13.96 -1.14 -5.82
C GLY A 125 14.85 -0.90 -4.61
N LYS A 126 15.01 0.36 -4.23
CA LYS A 126 15.71 0.79 -3.02
C LYS A 126 14.89 0.46 -1.75
N TYR A 127 15.58 0.00 -0.73
CA TYR A 127 14.99 -0.32 0.56
C TYR A 127 15.95 0.04 1.70
N ALA A 128 15.42 0.53 2.82
CA ALA A 128 16.22 0.90 3.98
C ALA A 128 15.65 0.25 5.25
N ILE A 129 16.50 -0.48 5.97
CA ILE A 129 16.22 -1.12 7.25
C ILE A 129 17.55 -1.47 7.92
N ASN A 130 17.57 -1.68 9.22
CA ASN A 130 18.77 -2.02 9.97
C ASN A 130 19.86 -0.92 9.92
N GLY A 131 19.42 0.33 9.63
CA GLY A 131 20.33 1.47 9.45
C GLY A 131 21.07 1.49 8.13
N GLU A 132 20.74 0.62 7.18
CA GLU A 132 21.39 0.48 5.89
C GLU A 132 20.39 0.64 4.73
N GLU A 133 20.85 1.21 3.62
CA GLU A 133 20.12 1.24 2.35
C GLU A 133 20.73 0.22 1.39
N PHE A 134 19.88 -0.55 0.70
CA PHE A 134 20.30 -1.56 -0.27
C PHE A 134 19.23 -1.75 -1.36
N ILE A 135 19.62 -2.46 -2.41
CA ILE A 135 18.73 -2.83 -3.52
C ILE A 135 18.10 -4.19 -3.23
N LEU A 136 16.77 -4.26 -3.25
CA LEU A 136 16.01 -5.51 -3.10
C LEU A 136 16.32 -6.50 -4.22
N LYS A 137 16.46 -7.77 -3.86
CA LYS A 137 16.74 -8.90 -4.75
C LYS A 137 15.68 -9.98 -4.49
N CYS A 138 14.56 -9.92 -5.24
CA CYS A 138 13.36 -10.71 -4.96
C CYS A 138 13.19 -11.96 -5.83
N ARG A 139 14.09 -12.23 -6.76
CA ARG A 139 14.02 -13.42 -7.63
C ARG A 139 14.38 -14.69 -6.85
N ALA A 140 13.90 -15.84 -7.31
CA ALA A 140 14.14 -17.11 -6.63
C ALA A 140 15.63 -17.38 -6.37
N GLY A 141 15.98 -17.71 -5.14
CA GLY A 141 17.34 -17.93 -4.67
C GLY A 141 18.12 -16.67 -4.29
N GLU A 142 17.56 -15.48 -4.49
CA GLU A 142 18.16 -14.22 -4.04
C GLU A 142 17.73 -13.89 -2.58
N MET A 143 18.34 -12.84 -2.00
CA MET A 143 18.20 -12.50 -0.56
C MET A 143 16.75 -12.35 -0.10
N GLN A 144 15.89 -11.68 -0.86
CA GLN A 144 14.47 -11.48 -0.51
C GLN A 144 13.53 -12.38 -1.35
N GLY A 145 14.07 -13.18 -2.25
CA GLY A 145 13.33 -14.08 -3.09
C GLY A 145 12.87 -15.36 -2.41
N SER A 146 12.16 -16.22 -3.12
CA SER A 146 11.78 -17.54 -2.64
C SER A 146 13.02 -18.40 -2.42
N VAL A 147 13.02 -19.17 -1.32
CA VAL A 147 14.07 -20.13 -1.01
C VAL A 147 13.47 -21.53 -1.18
N LEU A 148 14.06 -22.33 -2.08
CA LEU A 148 13.48 -23.60 -2.53
C LEU A 148 13.32 -24.64 -1.41
N ASP A 149 14.16 -24.56 -0.36
CA ASP A 149 14.23 -25.56 0.72
C ASP A 149 13.73 -25.05 2.08
N ALA A 150 13.20 -23.82 2.15
CA ALA A 150 12.66 -23.25 3.39
C ALA A 150 11.14 -23.40 3.45
N SER A 151 10.61 -23.48 4.67
CA SER A 151 9.16 -23.36 4.85
C SER A 151 8.68 -22.07 4.22
N LYS A 152 7.60 -22.12 3.46
CA LYS A 152 7.05 -20.99 2.71
C LYS A 152 6.52 -19.85 3.59
N GLU A 153 6.63 -19.99 4.91
CA GLU A 153 6.05 -19.11 5.93
C GLU A 153 6.67 -17.71 6.00
N TYR A 154 7.80 -17.47 5.33
CA TYR A 154 8.53 -16.20 5.47
C TYR A 154 9.05 -15.67 4.13
N GLN A 155 8.19 -15.73 3.14
CA GLN A 155 8.46 -15.25 1.79
C GLN A 155 7.30 -14.39 1.32
N SER A 156 7.60 -13.39 0.49
CA SER A 156 6.54 -12.65 -0.18
C SER A 156 5.66 -13.60 -1.00
N CYS A 157 4.36 -13.53 -0.80
CA CYS A 157 3.40 -14.27 -1.61
C CYS A 157 3.03 -13.53 -2.92
N THR A 158 3.44 -12.28 -3.08
CA THR A 158 3.17 -11.46 -4.27
C THR A 158 4.43 -11.07 -5.04
N GLY A 159 5.60 -11.15 -4.42
CA GLY A 159 6.86 -10.64 -4.95
C GLY A 159 7.12 -9.17 -4.59
N TYR A 160 6.24 -8.55 -3.81
CA TYR A 160 6.40 -7.22 -3.22
C TYR A 160 6.71 -7.31 -1.73
N ILE A 161 7.22 -6.23 -1.16
CA ILE A 161 7.63 -6.11 0.24
C ILE A 161 7.02 -4.83 0.82
N LEU A 162 6.68 -4.83 2.10
CA LEU A 162 6.13 -3.66 2.77
C LEU A 162 7.25 -2.65 3.07
N LYS A 163 7.00 -1.35 2.82
CA LYS A 163 7.87 -0.23 3.23
C LYS A 163 7.16 0.72 4.19
N LYS A 164 5.89 1.02 3.97
CA LYS A 164 5.13 2.09 4.64
C LYS A 164 5.31 2.17 6.15
N TRP A 165 5.32 1.04 6.83
CA TRP A 165 5.38 0.95 8.30
C TRP A 165 6.75 0.55 8.84
N ILE A 166 7.75 0.49 7.97
CA ILE A 166 9.07 0.00 8.33
C ILE A 166 10.00 1.16 8.60
N HIS A 167 10.36 1.36 9.86
CA HIS A 167 11.32 2.40 10.22
C HIS A 167 12.74 2.00 9.78
N ARG A 168 13.42 2.89 9.07
CA ARG A 168 14.75 2.64 8.46
C ARG A 168 15.82 2.21 9.47
N GLN A 169 15.71 2.65 10.73
CA GLN A 169 16.66 2.33 11.81
C GLN A 169 16.21 1.20 12.73
N SER A 170 15.04 0.58 12.49
CA SER A 170 14.69 -0.64 13.21
C SER A 170 15.62 -1.76 12.77
N ALA A 171 16.19 -2.48 13.74
CA ALA A 171 17.30 -3.38 13.51
C ALA A 171 17.13 -4.70 14.25
N PHE A 172 17.70 -5.75 13.66
CA PHE A 172 17.90 -7.04 14.30
C PHE A 172 19.38 -7.43 14.28
N ASN A 173 19.95 -7.69 15.45
CA ASN A 173 21.30 -8.20 15.58
C ASN A 173 21.25 -9.75 15.58
N TYR A 174 21.79 -10.36 14.52
CA TYR A 174 21.78 -11.81 14.32
C TYR A 174 22.70 -12.57 15.27
N ASP A 175 23.73 -11.92 15.83
CA ASP A 175 24.71 -12.57 16.72
C ASP A 175 24.14 -12.64 18.14
N THR A 176 23.57 -11.54 18.61
CA THR A 176 22.96 -11.46 19.96
C THR A 176 21.48 -11.84 19.98
N LYS A 177 20.87 -12.07 18.83
CA LYS A 177 19.41 -12.33 18.65
C LYS A 177 18.53 -11.27 19.30
N SER A 178 18.96 -10.02 19.25
CA SER A 178 18.26 -8.90 19.89
C SER A 178 17.68 -7.92 18.88
N TRP A 179 16.51 -7.39 19.21
CA TRP A 179 15.79 -6.40 18.45
C TRP A 179 15.99 -4.99 18.97
N THR A 180 16.12 -4.03 18.06
CA THR A 180 16.04 -2.59 18.33
C THR A 180 14.94 -2.00 17.46
N TYR A 181 13.73 -1.94 17.98
CA TYR A 181 12.61 -1.31 17.27
C TYR A 181 12.59 0.19 17.50
N ARG A 182 12.39 0.94 16.42
CA ARG A 182 11.99 2.34 16.52
C ARG A 182 10.49 2.40 16.72
N LYS A 183 10.07 3.06 17.79
CA LYS A 183 8.67 3.24 18.15
C LYS A 183 8.12 4.49 17.50
N TYR A 184 6.92 4.40 16.99
CA TYR A 184 6.15 5.51 16.43
C TYR A 184 4.68 5.36 16.80
N ALA A 185 3.89 6.42 16.66
CA ALA A 185 2.46 6.35 16.91
C ALA A 185 1.70 5.80 15.70
N TYR A 186 0.77 4.87 15.93
CA TYR A 186 -0.13 4.37 14.87
C TYR A 186 -1.34 5.29 14.74
N PRO A 187 -1.61 5.91 13.58
CA PRO A 187 -2.76 6.78 13.40
C PRO A 187 -4.05 5.97 13.28
N TYR A 188 -5.03 6.30 14.11
CA TYR A 188 -6.40 5.83 13.94
C TYR A 188 -7.23 6.79 13.09
N ILE A 189 -7.00 8.10 13.25
CA ILE A 189 -7.65 9.14 12.46
C ILE A 189 -6.60 10.19 12.09
N ARG A 190 -6.53 10.52 10.81
CA ARG A 190 -5.61 11.55 10.31
C ARG A 190 -6.29 12.47 9.29
N LEU A 191 -5.73 13.67 9.10
CA LEU A 191 -6.30 14.73 8.25
C LEU A 191 -6.56 14.27 6.81
N ALA A 192 -5.65 13.48 6.21
CA ALA A 192 -5.84 12.99 4.85
C ALA A 192 -7.12 12.16 4.70
N GLU A 193 -7.48 11.35 5.70
CA GLU A 193 -8.75 10.60 5.70
C GLU A 193 -9.95 11.54 5.66
N LEU A 194 -9.94 12.60 6.48
CA LEU A 194 -11.03 13.59 6.51
C LEU A 194 -11.11 14.38 5.21
N TYR A 195 -9.97 14.78 4.64
CA TYR A 195 -9.93 15.52 3.38
C TYR A 195 -10.50 14.70 2.23
N LEU A 196 -10.14 13.42 2.15
CA LEU A 196 -10.65 12.51 1.13
C LEU A 196 -12.13 12.17 1.35
N SER A 197 -12.56 12.02 2.60
CA SER A 197 -13.97 11.83 2.95
C SER A 197 -14.82 13.05 2.59
N TYR A 198 -14.29 14.26 2.81
CA TYR A 198 -14.97 15.49 2.40
C TYR A 198 -15.12 15.57 0.88
N ALA A 199 -14.07 15.30 0.13
CA ALA A 199 -14.11 15.36 -1.33
C ALA A 199 -15.08 14.32 -1.93
N GLU A 200 -15.13 13.11 -1.35
CA GLU A 200 -16.08 12.07 -1.75
C GLU A 200 -17.53 12.50 -1.43
N ALA A 201 -17.79 12.99 -0.23
CA ALA A 201 -19.12 13.42 0.20
C ALA A 201 -19.63 14.61 -0.63
N ASP A 202 -18.78 15.59 -0.89
CA ASP A 202 -19.10 16.74 -1.73
C ASP A 202 -19.47 16.32 -3.16
N PHE A 203 -18.69 15.42 -3.74
CA PHE A 203 -18.98 14.85 -5.06
C PHE A 203 -20.32 14.08 -5.07
N GLU A 204 -20.56 13.21 -4.08
CA GLU A 204 -21.80 12.42 -4.02
C GLU A 204 -23.05 13.31 -3.83
N TYR A 205 -22.90 14.44 -3.16
CA TYR A 205 -23.99 15.38 -2.95
C TYR A 205 -24.23 16.32 -4.12
N ASN A 206 -23.15 16.87 -4.73
CA ASN A 206 -23.23 17.92 -5.75
C ASN A 206 -23.01 17.41 -7.19
N GLY A 207 -22.54 16.17 -7.39
CA GLY A 207 -22.16 15.61 -8.69
C GLY A 207 -20.88 16.18 -9.26
N SER A 208 -20.18 17.04 -8.52
CA SER A 208 -18.93 17.71 -8.93
C SER A 208 -18.10 18.09 -7.72
N LEU A 209 -16.83 18.41 -7.92
CA LEU A 209 -15.93 18.86 -6.85
C LEU A 209 -16.00 20.38 -6.71
N SER A 210 -16.22 20.86 -5.47
CA SER A 210 -16.04 22.27 -5.13
C SER A 210 -14.57 22.67 -5.05
N ASP A 211 -14.29 23.98 -5.02
CA ASP A 211 -12.95 24.50 -4.80
C ASP A 211 -12.35 24.01 -3.45
N ALA A 212 -13.17 23.83 -2.43
CA ALA A 212 -12.75 23.27 -1.14
C ALA A 212 -12.29 21.81 -1.29
N SER A 213 -13.05 20.99 -2.01
CA SER A 213 -12.69 19.59 -2.31
C SER A 213 -11.39 19.49 -3.10
N LEU A 214 -11.25 20.32 -4.13
CA LEU A 214 -9.99 20.39 -4.91
C LEU A 214 -8.81 20.82 -4.03
N ASN A 215 -9.01 21.79 -3.15
CA ASN A 215 -7.95 22.19 -2.22
C ASN A 215 -7.54 21.06 -1.28
N TYR A 216 -8.50 20.32 -0.69
CA TYR A 216 -8.20 19.19 0.19
C TYR A 216 -7.49 18.04 -0.54
N LEU A 217 -7.91 17.69 -1.75
CA LEU A 217 -7.22 16.73 -2.61
C LEU A 217 -5.78 17.18 -2.87
N ASN A 218 -5.58 18.48 -3.17
CA ASN A 218 -4.27 19.04 -3.46
C ASN A 218 -3.34 19.05 -2.23
N LEU A 219 -3.85 19.26 -1.02
CA LEU A 219 -3.05 19.15 0.20
C LEU A 219 -2.46 17.75 0.38
N VAL A 220 -3.26 16.70 0.13
CA VAL A 220 -2.80 15.31 0.19
C VAL A 220 -1.75 15.04 -0.89
N ARG A 221 -2.01 15.49 -2.12
CA ARG A 221 -1.14 15.25 -3.29
C ARG A 221 0.20 15.99 -3.17
N ARG A 222 0.17 17.30 -2.86
CA ARG A 222 1.38 18.14 -2.71
C ARG A 222 2.31 17.61 -1.62
N ARG A 223 1.78 17.15 -0.46
CA ARG A 223 2.58 16.54 0.59
C ARG A 223 3.40 15.36 0.03
N SER A 224 2.83 14.61 -0.89
CA SER A 224 3.45 13.44 -1.51
C SER A 224 4.21 13.76 -2.81
N GLY A 225 4.44 15.04 -3.12
CA GLY A 225 5.20 15.45 -4.32
C GLY A 225 4.47 15.26 -5.64
N LEU A 226 3.14 15.10 -5.63
CA LEU A 226 2.32 15.00 -6.83
C LEU A 226 1.87 16.40 -7.31
N PRO A 227 1.63 16.56 -8.62
CA PRO A 227 0.96 17.73 -9.16
C PRO A 227 -0.46 17.88 -8.59
N ASP A 228 -0.99 19.09 -8.66
CA ASP A 228 -2.38 19.37 -8.31
C ASP A 228 -3.35 18.53 -9.15
N PHE A 229 -4.49 18.19 -8.56
CA PHE A 229 -5.47 17.31 -9.19
C PHE A 229 -5.89 17.82 -10.57
N LYS A 230 -6.17 19.11 -10.68
CA LYS A 230 -6.60 19.75 -11.93
C LYS A 230 -5.49 19.74 -13.00
N ASP A 231 -4.24 19.96 -12.58
CA ASP A 231 -3.08 20.00 -13.48
C ASP A 231 -2.79 18.59 -14.04
N SER A 232 -2.86 17.57 -13.20
CA SER A 232 -2.74 16.18 -13.65
C SER A 232 -3.80 15.83 -14.69
N TRP A 233 -5.08 16.09 -14.39
CA TRP A 233 -6.17 15.74 -15.29
C TRP A 233 -6.23 16.61 -16.54
N ALA A 234 -5.62 17.81 -16.56
CA ALA A 234 -5.47 18.60 -17.77
C ALA A 234 -4.65 17.86 -18.84
N LEU A 235 -3.66 17.04 -18.46
CA LEU A 235 -2.90 16.18 -19.38
C LEU A 235 -3.76 15.09 -20.03
N ALA A 236 -4.83 14.67 -19.37
CA ALA A 236 -5.76 13.64 -19.83
C ALA A 236 -7.06 14.20 -20.45
N GLY A 237 -7.08 15.50 -20.77
CA GLY A 237 -8.23 16.17 -21.37
C GLY A 237 -9.23 16.78 -20.38
N GLY A 238 -8.94 16.78 -19.09
CA GLY A 238 -9.75 17.38 -18.03
C GLY A 238 -10.23 16.40 -16.98
N ILE A 239 -10.75 16.94 -15.88
CA ILE A 239 -11.31 16.13 -14.79
C ILE A 239 -12.51 15.33 -15.30
N PRO A 240 -12.56 14.00 -15.10
CA PRO A 240 -13.72 13.19 -15.50
C PRO A 240 -14.96 13.57 -14.67
N THR A 241 -16.13 13.12 -15.11
CA THR A 241 -17.41 13.38 -14.45
C THR A 241 -18.14 12.08 -14.15
N GLY A 242 -19.20 12.16 -13.33
CA GLY A 242 -20.06 11.03 -13.02
C GLY A 242 -19.29 9.84 -12.41
N ASP A 243 -19.60 8.63 -12.85
CA ASP A 243 -19.03 7.39 -12.29
C ASP A 243 -17.50 7.29 -12.49
N GLU A 244 -16.94 7.92 -13.51
CA GLU A 244 -15.48 7.92 -13.70
C GLU A 244 -14.80 8.79 -12.63
N LEU A 245 -15.37 9.93 -12.27
CA LEU A 245 -14.84 10.73 -11.16
C LEU A 245 -14.97 10.01 -9.82
N ARG A 246 -16.09 9.32 -9.59
CA ARG A 246 -16.26 8.46 -8.40
C ARG A 246 -15.13 7.45 -8.27
N LYS A 247 -14.82 6.72 -9.34
CA LYS A 247 -13.72 5.74 -9.36
C LYS A 247 -12.36 6.39 -9.08
N VAL A 248 -12.15 7.61 -9.57
CA VAL A 248 -10.91 8.36 -9.30
C VAL A 248 -10.80 8.73 -7.82
N LEU A 249 -11.87 9.20 -7.19
CA LEU A 249 -11.90 9.52 -5.75
C LEU A 249 -11.69 8.27 -4.88
N HIS A 250 -12.35 7.17 -5.21
CA HIS A 250 -12.15 5.87 -4.56
C HIS A 250 -10.70 5.38 -4.70
N ARG A 251 -10.09 5.57 -5.87
CA ARG A 251 -8.68 5.22 -6.12
C ARG A 251 -7.73 6.08 -5.32
N GLU A 252 -7.90 7.41 -5.31
CA GLU A 252 -7.08 8.34 -4.52
C GLU A 252 -7.11 7.96 -3.04
N ARG A 253 -8.31 7.70 -2.48
CA ARG A 253 -8.49 7.23 -1.11
C ARG A 253 -7.80 5.88 -0.87
N SER A 254 -7.93 4.94 -1.78
CA SER A 254 -7.32 3.61 -1.65
C SER A 254 -5.80 3.63 -1.65
N ILE A 255 -5.19 4.52 -2.46
CA ILE A 255 -3.74 4.73 -2.52
C ILE A 255 -3.27 5.39 -1.22
N GLU A 256 -3.91 6.48 -0.83
CA GLU A 256 -3.50 7.27 0.32
C GLU A 256 -3.58 6.46 1.63
N LEU A 257 -4.67 5.71 1.82
CA LEU A 257 -4.95 4.95 3.03
C LEU A 257 -4.50 3.48 2.94
N LEU A 258 -3.59 3.16 2.02
CA LEU A 258 -3.05 1.81 1.88
C LEU A 258 -2.50 1.28 3.21
N MET A 259 -2.86 0.05 3.58
CA MET A 259 -2.39 -0.63 4.80
C MET A 259 -2.79 0.07 6.12
N GLU A 260 -3.85 0.89 6.11
CA GLU A 260 -4.41 1.54 7.31
C GLU A 260 -5.74 0.90 7.77
N GLY A 261 -6.10 -0.26 7.22
CA GLY A 261 -7.31 -0.98 7.58
C GLY A 261 -8.59 -0.50 6.90
N MET A 262 -8.56 0.61 6.16
CA MET A 262 -9.74 1.27 5.60
C MET A 262 -10.34 0.56 4.40
N ARG A 263 -9.53 -0.07 3.54
CA ARG A 263 -9.97 -0.65 2.26
C ARG A 263 -11.12 -1.64 2.38
N TYR A 264 -11.11 -2.49 3.40
CA TYR A 264 -12.17 -3.46 3.64
C TYR A 264 -13.53 -2.79 3.87
N HIS A 265 -13.55 -1.74 4.69
CA HIS A 265 -14.75 -0.98 5.00
C HIS A 265 -15.22 -0.15 3.80
N ASP A 266 -14.30 0.48 3.09
CA ASP A 266 -14.58 1.26 1.89
C ASP A 266 -15.21 0.39 0.80
N LEU A 267 -14.65 -0.76 0.47
CA LEU A 267 -15.22 -1.69 -0.50
C LEU A 267 -16.66 -2.13 -0.15
N ARG A 268 -16.95 -2.28 1.14
CA ARG A 268 -18.30 -2.66 1.60
C ARG A 268 -19.28 -1.50 1.47
N ARG A 269 -18.93 -0.29 1.91
CA ARG A 269 -19.81 0.89 1.80
C ARG A 269 -20.03 1.32 0.37
N TRP A 270 -19.04 1.17 -0.52
CA TRP A 270 -19.15 1.41 -1.96
C TRP A 270 -19.89 0.29 -2.71
N LYS A 271 -20.18 -0.84 -2.06
CA LYS A 271 -20.73 -2.07 -2.67
C LYS A 271 -19.85 -2.67 -3.77
N GLU A 272 -18.56 -2.43 -3.72
CA GLU A 272 -17.55 -2.99 -4.61
C GLU A 272 -16.93 -4.30 -4.08
N ALA A 273 -17.22 -4.68 -2.82
CA ALA A 273 -16.59 -5.82 -2.15
C ALA A 273 -16.84 -7.15 -2.87
N GLY A 274 -18.03 -7.36 -3.43
CA GLY A 274 -18.36 -8.59 -4.15
C GLY A 274 -17.41 -8.88 -5.30
N GLU A 275 -17.10 -7.89 -6.12
CA GLU A 275 -16.15 -8.00 -7.22
C GLU A 275 -14.72 -8.08 -6.74
N ALA A 276 -14.30 -7.12 -5.90
CA ALA A 276 -12.91 -6.98 -5.47
C ALA A 276 -12.41 -8.17 -4.64
N MET A 277 -13.27 -8.74 -3.78
CA MET A 277 -12.90 -9.83 -2.88
C MET A 277 -13.08 -11.24 -3.48
N SER A 278 -13.78 -11.38 -4.60
CA SER A 278 -13.93 -12.65 -5.29
C SER A 278 -12.81 -12.94 -6.31
N ARG A 279 -11.96 -11.95 -6.61
CA ARG A 279 -10.83 -12.13 -7.50
C ARG A 279 -9.72 -12.92 -6.83
N ARG A 280 -9.10 -13.83 -7.58
CA ARG A 280 -7.86 -14.46 -7.13
C ARG A 280 -6.73 -13.42 -7.15
N PRO A 281 -5.98 -13.24 -6.06
CA PRO A 281 -4.86 -12.32 -6.04
C PRO A 281 -3.78 -12.71 -7.05
N LYS A 282 -3.19 -11.70 -7.70
CA LYS A 282 -2.06 -11.86 -8.59
C LYS A 282 -0.73 -11.89 -7.82
N ALA A 283 0.29 -12.45 -8.44
CA ALA A 283 1.68 -12.43 -7.98
C ALA A 283 2.64 -12.46 -9.17
N TRP A 284 3.90 -12.06 -8.96
CA TRP A 284 4.98 -12.43 -9.84
C TRP A 284 5.25 -13.94 -9.76
N ASN A 285 5.92 -14.50 -10.76
CA ASN A 285 6.37 -15.89 -10.68
C ASN A 285 7.52 -16.03 -9.68
N LEU A 286 7.19 -16.39 -8.45
CA LEU A 286 8.14 -16.46 -7.33
C LEU A 286 9.19 -17.57 -7.49
N ASP A 287 8.98 -18.52 -8.40
CA ASP A 287 9.95 -19.57 -8.73
C ASP A 287 10.95 -19.11 -9.81
N GLY A 288 10.75 -17.91 -10.39
CA GLY A 288 11.58 -17.35 -11.45
C GLY A 288 12.94 -16.87 -10.95
N ARG A 289 14.01 -17.37 -11.54
CA ARG A 289 15.39 -16.99 -11.21
C ARG A 289 15.95 -15.88 -12.12
N THR A 290 15.43 -15.77 -13.32
CA THR A 290 15.79 -14.73 -14.28
C THR A 290 14.73 -13.63 -14.29
N ALA A 291 15.04 -12.44 -14.80
CA ALA A 291 14.06 -11.37 -15.00
C ALA A 291 12.87 -11.85 -15.86
N ALA A 292 13.16 -12.51 -16.96
CA ALA A 292 12.15 -13.01 -17.89
C ALA A 292 11.19 -14.04 -17.26
N ASP A 293 11.69 -14.82 -16.31
CA ASP A 293 10.83 -15.79 -15.59
C ASP A 293 10.10 -15.16 -14.43
N PHE A 294 10.77 -14.32 -13.64
CA PHE A 294 10.20 -13.70 -12.45
C PHE A 294 9.04 -12.75 -12.81
N TYR A 295 9.21 -11.91 -13.81
CA TYR A 295 8.20 -10.91 -14.21
C TYR A 295 7.03 -11.49 -15.02
N ARG A 296 6.77 -12.78 -14.91
CA ARG A 296 5.51 -13.37 -15.41
C ARG A 296 4.43 -13.23 -14.36
N VAL A 297 3.34 -12.55 -14.70
CA VAL A 297 2.18 -12.45 -13.82
C VAL A 297 1.52 -13.82 -13.69
N SER A 298 1.33 -14.26 -12.46
CA SER A 298 0.68 -15.52 -12.10
C SER A 298 -0.43 -15.28 -11.08
N THR A 299 -1.25 -16.29 -10.83
CA THR A 299 -2.18 -16.28 -9.71
C THR A 299 -1.51 -16.89 -8.49
N MET A 300 -1.70 -16.28 -7.32
CA MET A 300 -1.16 -16.82 -6.07
C MET A 300 -1.59 -18.26 -5.85
N LYS A 301 -0.62 -19.16 -5.70
CA LYS A 301 -0.86 -20.61 -5.56
C LYS A 301 -1.56 -20.98 -4.25
N GLU A 302 -1.34 -20.20 -3.20
CA GLU A 302 -1.69 -20.51 -1.81
C GLU A 302 -2.86 -19.68 -1.25
N SER A 303 -3.38 -18.74 -2.01
CA SER A 303 -4.57 -18.02 -1.60
C SER A 303 -5.77 -18.94 -1.72
N GLY A 304 -6.38 -19.29 -0.60
CA GLY A 304 -7.70 -19.90 -0.61
C GLY A 304 -8.65 -19.06 -1.48
N VAL A 305 -9.63 -19.72 -2.08
CA VAL A 305 -10.68 -19.01 -2.82
C VAL A 305 -11.35 -18.07 -1.84
N ARG A 306 -11.17 -16.76 -2.05
CA ARG A 306 -11.96 -15.77 -1.31
C ARG A 306 -13.38 -15.84 -1.83
N THR A 307 -14.33 -16.04 -0.93
CA THR A 307 -15.76 -16.04 -1.25
C THR A 307 -16.41 -14.81 -0.65
N PHE A 308 -17.19 -14.12 -1.44
CA PHE A 308 -18.02 -13.01 -0.97
C PHE A 308 -19.46 -13.26 -1.43
N GLU A 309 -20.33 -13.60 -0.48
CA GLU A 309 -21.73 -13.89 -0.73
C GLU A 309 -22.58 -12.64 -0.52
N SER A 310 -23.06 -12.03 -1.60
CA SER A 310 -24.00 -10.89 -1.54
C SER A 310 -25.44 -11.41 -1.36
N PRO A 311 -26.26 -10.77 -0.50
CA PRO A 311 -25.97 -9.60 0.35
C PRO A 311 -25.36 -9.96 1.71
N LYS A 312 -25.32 -11.24 2.08
CA LYS A 312 -24.93 -11.73 3.40
C LYS A 312 -23.61 -11.13 3.90
N THR A 313 -22.52 -11.26 3.13
CA THR A 313 -21.18 -10.88 3.57
C THR A 313 -20.97 -9.34 3.68
N TYR A 314 -21.92 -8.53 3.21
CA TYR A 314 -21.89 -7.07 3.50
C TYR A 314 -22.16 -6.76 4.97
N TRP A 315 -22.75 -7.66 5.71
CA TRP A 315 -23.06 -7.54 7.13
C TRP A 315 -22.16 -8.49 7.93
N MET A 316 -21.97 -8.21 9.20
CA MET A 316 -21.33 -9.13 10.12
C MET A 316 -22.40 -9.92 10.86
N ALA A 317 -22.22 -11.22 10.99
CA ALA A 317 -23.08 -12.07 11.81
C ALA A 317 -23.11 -11.54 13.26
N ILE A 318 -24.26 -11.55 13.88
CA ILE A 318 -24.36 -11.33 15.34
C ILE A 318 -23.82 -12.60 16.00
N PRO A 319 -22.85 -12.51 16.93
CA PRO A 319 -22.35 -13.69 17.63
C PRO A 319 -23.50 -14.49 18.28
N LEU A 320 -23.48 -15.81 18.12
CA LEU A 320 -24.55 -16.65 18.64
C LEU A 320 -24.68 -16.56 20.17
N SER A 321 -23.56 -16.26 20.88
CA SER A 321 -23.54 -15.97 22.30
C SER A 321 -24.45 -14.78 22.66
N GLU A 322 -24.45 -13.73 21.84
CA GLU A 322 -25.27 -12.54 22.10
C GLU A 322 -26.77 -12.82 21.87
N ILE A 323 -27.08 -13.60 20.81
CA ILE A 323 -28.47 -14.01 20.53
C ILE A 323 -29.02 -14.90 21.65
N ASN A 324 -28.20 -15.76 22.23
CA ASN A 324 -28.58 -16.63 23.33
C ASN A 324 -28.85 -15.87 24.66
N ILE A 325 -28.24 -14.70 24.83
CA ILE A 325 -28.46 -13.83 25.99
C ILE A 325 -29.68 -12.92 25.77
N ASN A 326 -29.82 -12.40 24.57
CA ASN A 326 -30.88 -11.45 24.22
C ASN A 326 -31.78 -12.00 23.10
N TYR A 327 -32.88 -12.62 23.47
CA TYR A 327 -33.86 -13.25 22.55
C TYR A 327 -34.56 -12.26 21.60
N ASN A 328 -34.41 -10.94 21.81
CA ASN A 328 -34.92 -9.92 20.89
C ASN A 328 -33.96 -9.67 19.70
N LEU A 329 -32.75 -10.21 19.72
CA LEU A 329 -31.82 -10.09 18.60
C LEU A 329 -32.21 -11.08 17.49
N VAL A 330 -32.39 -10.56 16.31
CA VAL A 330 -32.63 -11.35 15.10
C VAL A 330 -31.36 -11.40 14.27
N GLN A 331 -30.96 -12.60 13.91
CA GLN A 331 -29.75 -12.80 13.08
C GLN A 331 -29.92 -12.15 11.70
N ILE A 332 -28.82 -11.64 11.18
CA ILE A 332 -28.74 -11.11 9.81
C ILE A 332 -29.14 -12.25 8.82
N PRO A 333 -29.99 -11.97 7.81
CA PRO A 333 -30.40 -12.97 6.84
C PRO A 333 -29.22 -13.66 6.16
N GLY A 334 -29.24 -14.98 6.18
CA GLY A 334 -28.22 -15.83 5.56
C GLY A 334 -27.12 -16.36 6.52
N TYR A 335 -27.14 -15.93 7.81
CA TYR A 335 -26.29 -16.50 8.87
C TYR A 335 -27.07 -17.43 9.79
#